data_772b84bdae7336fd7977b610e3a78f46
#
_entry.id   772b84bdae7336fd7977b610e3a78f46
#
_cell.length_a   1.000
_cell.length_b   1.000
_cell.length_c   1.000
_cell.angle_alpha   90.00
_cell.angle_beta   90.00
_cell.angle_gamma   90.00
#
_symmetry.space_group_name_H-M   'P 1'
#
loop_
_entity.id
_entity.type
_entity.pdbx_description
1 polymer ?
#
loop_
_entity_poly.entity_id
_entity_poly.type
_entity_poly.pdbx_seq_one_letter_code
_entity_poly.pdbx_strand_id
1 'polypeptide(L)'
;MIHSGRTRLEQKVNEIKVHKGIQTVERMEQSTTTGNQWSKQQYLPYQHYYHHYHNYYYYYNDHHHRHHHQHDHQHHQRQQQCCDRHHQHHQNQEYLPSSCYMSPSIAHISMSNMKKQSSGVQLTWVFHDDEAQINKKLPKELLLRILSYLDVVSLCRCAQVSKAWNVLALDGSNWQRIDLFDFQRDVEGPVIENISRRCGGFLRQLSLRGCQSIGNNSMKTLAQSCPNIEELNLSQCKKISDVTCAALSSHCSKLQRLNLDSCPEITDLALKDLSDGCRLLTHINLSWCELLTDNGVEALARGCPELRSFLSKGCRQLTDRAIKCLARYCPNLEAINLHECRNITDDAVRELSERCPRLHYVCISNCSNLTDASLLMLAQHCPLLSILECVACTHFTDAGFQALARNCRLLEKMDLEECTLITDATLIHLAMGCPRLEKLSLSHCELITDEGIRQLALSPCAAENLAVLELDNCPLITDASLDHLLQACHNLERIELYDCQLITRSGIRRLRVINNFSHLPNIKVHAYFAPMTPPPSAGASRQRYCRCCVIL
;
A
#
# COMPACT_ATOMS: atom_id res chain seq x y z
N MET A 1 -39.37 4.27 24.01
CA MET A 1 -38.20 4.52 24.88
C MET A 1 -36.83 4.14 24.24
N ILE A 2 -36.76 3.71 22.97
CA ILE A 2 -35.50 3.33 22.31
C ILE A 2 -34.91 4.47 21.44
N HIS A 3 -35.70 5.50 21.11
CA HIS A 3 -35.25 6.64 20.29
C HIS A 3 -34.49 7.74 21.06
N SER A 4 -34.69 7.82 22.38
CA SER A 4 -34.05 8.85 23.23
C SER A 4 -32.62 8.49 23.66
N GLY A 5 -32.24 7.24 23.57
CA GLY A 5 -30.88 6.78 23.93
C GLY A 5 -29.82 7.02 22.86
N ARG A 6 -30.22 7.02 21.59
CA ARG A 6 -29.27 7.14 20.45
C ARG A 6 -28.78 8.57 20.26
N THR A 7 -29.65 9.54 20.42
CA THR A 7 -29.29 10.98 20.37
C THR A 7 -28.39 11.41 21.53
N ARG A 8 -28.51 10.80 22.71
CA ARG A 8 -27.63 11.12 23.86
C ARG A 8 -26.21 10.54 23.72
N LEU A 9 -26.09 9.39 23.07
CA LEU A 9 -24.77 8.79 22.81
C LEU A 9 -24.02 9.55 21.72
N GLU A 10 -24.70 9.98 20.67
CA GLU A 10 -24.12 10.79 19.58
C GLU A 10 -23.70 12.19 20.07
N GLN A 11 -24.47 12.80 20.97
CA GLN A 11 -24.05 14.04 21.63
C GLN A 11 -22.80 13.86 22.50
N LYS A 12 -22.73 12.81 23.32
CA LYS A 12 -21.54 12.53 24.15
C LYS A 12 -20.28 12.21 23.32
N VAL A 13 -20.41 11.51 22.21
CA VAL A 13 -19.28 11.22 21.30
C VAL A 13 -18.78 12.50 20.62
N ASN A 14 -19.67 13.42 20.27
CA ASN A 14 -19.31 14.72 19.72
C ASN A 14 -18.67 15.65 20.76
N GLU A 15 -19.13 15.65 22.01
CA GLU A 15 -18.51 16.39 23.13
C GLU A 15 -17.10 15.86 23.44
N ILE A 16 -16.87 14.55 23.40
CA ILE A 16 -15.54 13.95 23.64
C ILE A 16 -14.55 14.28 22.53
N LYS A 17 -14.99 14.34 21.27
CA LYS A 17 -14.13 14.72 20.13
C LYS A 17 -13.75 16.20 20.17
N VAL A 18 -14.69 17.07 20.51
CA VAL A 18 -14.45 18.51 20.70
C VAL A 18 -13.52 18.76 21.91
N HIS A 19 -13.73 18.03 23.02
CA HIS A 19 -12.89 18.14 24.21
C HIS A 19 -11.44 17.68 23.95
N LYS A 20 -11.21 16.62 23.17
CA LYS A 20 -9.87 16.20 22.75
C LYS A 20 -9.18 17.23 21.82
N GLY A 21 -9.93 17.87 20.93
CA GLY A 21 -9.41 18.96 20.09
C GLY A 21 -8.98 20.19 20.94
N ILE A 22 -9.76 20.57 21.92
CA ILE A 22 -9.48 21.69 22.83
C ILE A 22 -8.26 21.38 23.73
N GLN A 23 -8.16 20.16 24.26
CA GLN A 23 -6.98 19.74 25.06
C GLN A 23 -5.68 19.73 24.24
N THR A 24 -5.76 19.50 22.94
CA THR A 24 -4.59 19.58 22.06
C THR A 24 -4.15 21.02 21.83
N VAL A 25 -5.10 21.95 21.71
CA VAL A 25 -4.84 23.39 21.58
C VAL A 25 -4.27 23.95 22.88
N GLU A 26 -4.83 23.63 24.06
CA GLU A 26 -4.32 24.07 25.36
C GLU A 26 -2.89 23.57 25.64
N ARG A 27 -2.53 22.35 25.21
CA ARG A 27 -1.15 21.85 25.31
C ARG A 27 -0.18 22.58 24.37
N MET A 28 -0.66 23.06 23.22
CA MET A 28 0.17 23.85 22.28
C MET A 28 0.42 25.28 22.79
N GLU A 29 -0.56 25.94 23.43
CA GLU A 29 -0.38 27.27 24.01
C GLU A 29 0.57 27.29 25.22
N GLN A 30 0.60 26.23 26.04
CA GLN A 30 1.55 26.11 27.15
C GLN A 30 2.99 25.84 26.71
N SER A 31 3.21 25.35 25.47
CA SER A 31 4.55 25.11 24.91
C SER A 31 5.19 26.33 24.23
N THR A 32 4.42 27.37 23.94
CA THR A 32 4.92 28.60 23.28
C THR A 32 5.41 29.66 24.26
N THR A 33 5.16 29.49 25.58
CA THR A 33 5.59 30.43 26.62
C THR A 33 6.95 30.11 27.23
N THR A 34 7.55 28.98 26.92
CA THR A 34 8.93 28.67 27.31
C THR A 34 9.80 28.58 26.08
N GLY A 35 10.54 29.65 25.79
CA GLY A 35 11.46 29.75 24.67
C GLY A 35 12.61 28.74 24.78
N ASN A 36 12.46 27.59 24.12
CA ASN A 36 13.55 26.67 23.89
C ASN A 36 13.50 26.15 22.45
N GLN A 37 14.65 26.24 21.79
CA GLN A 37 14.94 25.78 20.45
C GLN A 37 14.51 24.30 20.25
N TRP A 38 13.49 24.05 19.45
CA TRP A 38 13.15 22.73 19.01
C TRP A 38 13.96 22.38 17.76
N SER A 39 14.87 21.44 17.91
CA SER A 39 15.68 20.89 16.85
C SER A 39 14.83 20.07 15.86
N LYS A 40 15.29 20.01 14.61
CA LYS A 40 14.67 19.40 13.42
C LYS A 40 14.37 17.88 13.49
N GLN A 41 14.35 17.26 14.66
CA GLN A 41 14.25 15.80 14.83
C GLN A 41 12.83 15.24 15.01
N GLN A 42 11.76 16.05 15.07
CA GLN A 42 10.40 15.55 15.31
C GLN A 42 9.54 15.29 14.06
N TYR A 43 10.10 15.36 12.84
CA TYR A 43 9.37 15.04 11.60
C TYR A 43 9.54 13.59 11.11
N LEU A 44 10.34 12.77 11.78
CA LEU A 44 10.63 11.39 11.37
C LEU A 44 9.52 10.35 11.56
N PRO A 45 8.59 10.41 12.54
CA PRO A 45 7.62 9.32 12.74
C PRO A 45 6.58 9.19 11.63
N TYR A 46 6.26 10.27 10.89
CA TYR A 46 5.21 10.23 9.86
C TYR A 46 5.67 9.63 8.53
N GLN A 47 6.95 9.73 8.17
CA GLN A 47 7.47 9.10 6.95
C GLN A 47 7.54 7.57 7.07
N HIS A 48 7.89 7.04 8.24
CA HIS A 48 7.90 5.61 8.51
C HIS A 48 6.51 4.98 8.44
N TYR A 49 5.48 5.67 8.90
CA TYR A 49 4.10 5.17 8.88
C TYR A 49 3.54 5.08 7.46
N TYR A 50 3.89 6.01 6.56
CA TYR A 50 3.43 6.02 5.16
C TYR A 50 4.10 4.94 4.31
N HIS A 51 5.39 4.67 4.52
CA HIS A 51 6.09 3.58 3.84
C HIS A 51 5.59 2.19 4.29
N HIS A 52 5.30 2.02 5.58
CA HIS A 52 4.76 0.77 6.10
C HIS A 52 3.35 0.45 5.57
N TYR A 53 2.49 1.46 5.43
CA TYR A 53 1.11 1.24 4.94
C TYR A 53 1.08 0.99 3.42
N HIS A 54 1.97 1.60 2.65
CA HIS A 54 2.03 1.44 1.19
C HIS A 54 2.53 0.05 0.80
N ASN A 55 3.57 -0.47 1.45
CA ASN A 55 4.10 -1.81 1.17
C ASN A 55 3.18 -2.92 1.68
N TYR A 56 2.54 -2.76 2.85
CA TYR A 56 1.64 -3.77 3.42
C TYR A 56 0.40 -4.01 2.55
N TYR A 57 -0.14 -2.96 1.90
CA TYR A 57 -1.34 -3.07 1.05
C TYR A 57 -1.05 -3.69 -0.32
N TYR A 58 0.16 -3.48 -0.88
CA TYR A 58 0.57 -4.10 -2.14
C TYR A 58 0.84 -5.60 -1.96
N TYR A 59 1.47 -6.00 -0.87
CA TYR A 59 1.79 -7.39 -0.59
C TYR A 59 0.53 -8.25 -0.39
N TYR A 60 -0.47 -7.74 0.34
CA TYR A 60 -1.71 -8.47 0.63
C TYR A 60 -2.59 -8.66 -0.61
N ASN A 61 -2.63 -7.71 -1.53
CA ASN A 61 -3.43 -7.82 -2.76
C ASN A 61 -2.75 -8.68 -3.84
N ASP A 62 -1.42 -8.77 -3.90
CA ASP A 62 -0.71 -9.56 -4.91
C ASP A 62 -0.81 -11.07 -4.62
N HIS A 63 -0.70 -11.48 -3.35
CA HIS A 63 -0.93 -12.86 -2.92
C HIS A 63 -2.38 -13.32 -3.15
N HIS A 64 -3.37 -12.45 -2.89
CA HIS A 64 -4.77 -12.76 -3.18
C HIS A 64 -5.06 -12.83 -4.69
N HIS A 65 -4.39 -12.04 -5.53
CA HIS A 65 -4.59 -12.10 -6.99
C HIS A 65 -4.00 -13.37 -7.61
N ARG A 66 -2.87 -13.89 -7.16
CA ARG A 66 -2.28 -15.13 -7.70
C ARG A 66 -3.15 -16.35 -7.39
N HIS A 67 -3.72 -16.46 -6.20
CA HIS A 67 -4.66 -17.54 -5.86
C HIS A 67 -6.01 -17.41 -6.56
N HIS A 68 -6.51 -16.19 -6.81
CA HIS A 68 -7.75 -15.98 -7.56
C HIS A 68 -7.61 -16.31 -9.05
N HIS A 69 -6.48 -16.00 -9.70
CA HIS A 69 -6.31 -16.31 -11.13
C HIS A 69 -6.25 -17.82 -11.43
N GLN A 70 -5.66 -18.62 -10.56
CA GLN A 70 -5.71 -20.09 -10.72
C GLN A 70 -7.11 -20.67 -10.44
N HIS A 71 -7.86 -20.09 -9.50
CA HIS A 71 -9.24 -20.52 -9.21
C HIS A 71 -10.24 -20.04 -10.27
N ASP A 72 -10.09 -18.83 -10.82
CA ASP A 72 -10.98 -18.30 -11.84
C ASP A 72 -10.82 -19.01 -13.19
N HIS A 73 -9.61 -19.46 -13.56
CA HIS A 73 -9.44 -20.28 -14.78
C HIS A 73 -10.16 -21.65 -14.68
N GLN A 74 -10.15 -22.28 -13.52
CA GLN A 74 -10.90 -23.51 -13.30
C GLN A 74 -12.41 -23.28 -13.16
N HIS A 75 -12.83 -22.13 -12.61
CA HIS A 75 -14.24 -21.77 -12.49
C HIS A 75 -14.85 -21.36 -13.84
N HIS A 76 -14.12 -20.66 -14.70
CA HIS A 76 -14.57 -20.32 -16.05
C HIS A 76 -14.72 -21.55 -16.94
N GLN A 77 -13.81 -22.53 -16.87
CA GLN A 77 -13.96 -23.78 -17.61
C GLN A 77 -15.15 -24.61 -17.12
N ARG A 78 -15.50 -24.57 -15.83
CA ARG A 78 -16.70 -25.24 -15.28
C ARG A 78 -18.01 -24.50 -15.57
N GLN A 79 -17.99 -23.17 -15.66
CA GLN A 79 -19.18 -22.40 -16.05
C GLN A 79 -19.50 -22.51 -17.53
N GLN A 80 -18.50 -22.55 -18.42
CA GLN A 80 -18.74 -22.83 -19.83
C GLN A 80 -19.34 -24.22 -20.07
N GLN A 81 -18.93 -25.24 -19.31
CA GLN A 81 -19.56 -26.58 -19.41
C GLN A 81 -20.96 -26.65 -18.79
N CYS A 82 -21.35 -25.73 -17.90
CA CYS A 82 -22.74 -25.65 -17.39
C CYS A 82 -23.68 -24.86 -18.32
N CYS A 83 -23.21 -23.84 -19.02
CA CYS A 83 -24.03 -23.03 -19.91
C CYS A 83 -24.46 -23.80 -21.15
N ASP A 84 -23.64 -24.74 -21.63
CA ASP A 84 -23.98 -25.59 -22.80
C ASP A 84 -25.05 -26.66 -22.50
N ARG A 85 -25.42 -26.90 -21.24
CA ARG A 85 -26.48 -27.86 -20.85
C ARG A 85 -27.84 -27.25 -20.52
N HIS A 86 -27.95 -25.90 -20.43
CA HIS A 86 -29.21 -25.23 -20.02
C HIS A 86 -29.90 -24.41 -21.11
N HIS A 87 -29.50 -24.51 -22.37
CA HIS A 87 -30.19 -23.84 -23.47
C HIS A 87 -31.36 -24.63 -24.10
N GLN A 88 -31.87 -25.64 -23.41
CA GLN A 88 -33.15 -26.26 -23.73
C GLN A 88 -34.01 -26.31 -22.47
N HIS A 89 -34.87 -25.38 -22.28
CA HIS A 89 -36.19 -25.33 -21.68
C HIS A 89 -36.45 -24.04 -20.89
N HIS A 90 -37.57 -23.49 -21.28
CA HIS A 90 -38.49 -22.57 -20.63
C HIS A 90 -38.38 -21.07 -20.93
N GLN A 91 -39.28 -20.72 -21.83
CA GLN A 91 -39.98 -19.44 -21.92
C GLN A 91 -40.99 -19.31 -20.75
N ASN A 92 -41.23 -18.03 -20.35
CA ASN A 92 -42.33 -17.51 -19.52
C ASN A 92 -42.19 -17.59 -17.99
N GLN A 93 -41.90 -16.44 -17.37
CA GLN A 93 -42.86 -15.75 -16.50
C GLN A 93 -42.23 -14.48 -15.87
N GLU A 94 -42.97 -13.39 -16.04
CA GLU A 94 -42.79 -12.10 -15.36
C GLU A 94 -42.95 -12.21 -13.84
N TYR A 95 -42.08 -11.62 -13.03
CA TYR A 95 -42.42 -11.08 -11.71
C TYR A 95 -41.49 -9.94 -11.31
N LEU A 96 -42.08 -8.88 -10.76
CA LEU A 96 -41.53 -7.59 -10.32
C LEU A 96 -40.62 -7.69 -9.09
N PRO A 97 -39.77 -6.70 -8.85
CA PRO A 97 -38.71 -6.75 -7.82
C PRO A 97 -39.12 -6.10 -6.49
N SER A 98 -38.67 -6.68 -5.38
CA SER A 98 -38.74 -6.08 -4.04
C SER A 98 -37.38 -5.52 -3.60
N SER A 99 -37.47 -4.25 -3.23
CA SER A 99 -36.65 -3.45 -2.30
C SER A 99 -35.15 -3.71 -2.16
N CYS A 100 -34.37 -2.81 -2.77
CA CYS A 100 -32.96 -2.56 -2.45
C CYS A 100 -32.83 -1.45 -1.39
N TYR A 101 -32.03 -1.70 -0.38
CA TYR A 101 -31.53 -0.69 0.54
C TYR A 101 -30.58 0.27 -0.18
N MET A 102 -30.91 1.55 -0.20
CA MET A 102 -30.10 2.62 -0.76
C MET A 102 -29.02 3.09 0.22
N SER A 103 -27.77 3.04 -0.19
CA SER A 103 -26.66 3.83 0.34
C SER A 103 -26.80 5.28 -0.13
N PRO A 104 -26.45 6.32 0.66
CA PRO A 104 -26.57 7.69 0.21
C PRO A 104 -25.47 8.05 -0.77
N SER A 105 -25.82 8.19 -2.04
CA SER A 105 -24.94 8.65 -3.12
C SER A 105 -24.54 10.12 -2.95
N ILE A 106 -23.28 10.42 -3.24
CA ILE A 106 -22.69 11.77 -3.30
C ILE A 106 -23.28 12.64 -4.43
N ALA A 107 -24.21 12.13 -5.22
CA ALA A 107 -24.76 12.75 -6.44
C ALA A 107 -25.56 14.05 -6.24
N HIS A 108 -25.71 14.59 -5.04
CA HIS A 108 -26.48 15.82 -4.79
C HIS A 108 -25.67 17.00 -4.24
N ILE A 109 -24.46 17.25 -4.76
CA ILE A 109 -23.81 18.55 -4.61
C ILE A 109 -23.87 19.31 -5.94
N SER A 110 -25.04 19.37 -6.53
CA SER A 110 -25.32 20.33 -7.61
C SER A 110 -26.18 21.47 -7.04
N MET A 111 -25.53 22.54 -6.61
CA MET A 111 -26.18 23.81 -6.33
C MET A 111 -26.13 24.71 -7.57
N SER A 112 -26.99 24.47 -8.52
CA SER A 112 -27.41 25.50 -9.47
C SER A 112 -28.79 25.16 -10.02
N ASN A 113 -29.74 26.10 -9.78
CA ASN A 113 -31.07 26.23 -10.38
C ASN A 113 -32.15 25.25 -9.95
N MET A 114 -32.72 25.50 -8.78
CA MET A 114 -34.13 25.14 -8.53
C MET A 114 -35.04 26.33 -8.88
N LYS A 115 -35.58 26.29 -10.09
CA LYS A 115 -36.91 26.83 -10.41
C LYS A 115 -37.56 25.85 -11.35
N LYS A 116 -38.39 24.95 -10.79
CA LYS A 116 -39.69 24.51 -11.34
C LYS A 116 -40.46 23.71 -10.28
N GLN A 117 -41.68 24.17 -10.07
CA GLN A 117 -42.67 23.64 -9.16
C GLN A 117 -43.14 22.24 -9.55
N SER A 118 -43.25 21.35 -8.59
CA SER A 118 -44.41 20.44 -8.44
C SER A 118 -44.46 19.90 -7.00
N SER A 119 -45.61 20.06 -6.42
CA SER A 119 -46.21 19.61 -5.17
C SER A 119 -45.60 18.46 -4.38
N GLY A 120 -45.33 18.69 -3.09
CA GLY A 120 -45.43 17.68 -2.04
C GLY A 120 -44.17 17.53 -1.18
N VAL A 121 -44.25 18.01 0.05
CA VAL A 121 -43.31 17.90 1.18
C VAL A 121 -42.08 18.79 1.09
N GLN A 122 -42.31 20.02 1.49
CA GLN A 122 -41.24 21.00 1.77
C GLN A 122 -40.58 20.60 3.10
N LEU A 123 -39.43 19.91 3.02
CA LEU A 123 -38.50 19.83 4.15
C LEU A 123 -37.87 21.21 4.31
N THR A 124 -38.53 22.07 5.05
CA THR A 124 -37.96 23.33 5.55
C THR A 124 -36.91 22.96 6.59
N TRP A 125 -35.65 22.99 6.18
CA TRP A 125 -34.52 23.02 7.10
C TRP A 125 -34.61 24.34 7.86
N VAL A 126 -35.16 24.31 9.08
CA VAL A 126 -35.09 25.41 10.02
C VAL A 126 -33.63 25.48 10.47
N PHE A 127 -32.85 26.32 9.79
CA PHE A 127 -31.54 26.70 10.29
C PHE A 127 -31.78 27.59 11.53
N HIS A 128 -31.68 27.03 12.72
CA HIS A 128 -31.51 27.84 13.90
C HIS A 128 -30.25 28.68 13.73
N ASP A 129 -30.40 29.97 13.87
CA ASP A 129 -29.38 31.00 13.73
C ASP A 129 -28.14 30.67 14.58
N ASP A 130 -26.98 31.16 14.15
CA ASP A 130 -25.63 30.96 14.65
C ASP A 130 -25.39 31.21 16.15
N GLU A 131 -26.32 30.82 17.03
CA GLU A 131 -26.25 31.01 18.47
C GLU A 131 -25.38 29.97 19.20
N ALA A 132 -24.77 29.01 18.48
CA ALA A 132 -23.87 28.06 19.11
C ALA A 132 -22.74 28.79 19.85
N GLN A 133 -22.57 28.49 21.13
CA GLN A 133 -21.57 29.16 21.97
C GLN A 133 -20.15 29.12 21.41
N ILE A 134 -19.81 28.07 20.64
CA ILE A 134 -18.52 27.90 20.01
C ILE A 134 -18.24 29.00 18.96
N ASN A 135 -19.25 29.40 18.18
CA ASN A 135 -19.12 30.44 17.16
C ASN A 135 -18.95 31.86 17.76
N LYS A 136 -19.48 32.05 18.99
CA LYS A 136 -19.34 33.30 19.73
C LYS A 136 -18.02 33.41 20.50
N LYS A 137 -17.45 32.27 20.91
CA LYS A 137 -16.22 32.22 21.73
C LYS A 137 -14.94 32.10 20.93
N LEU A 138 -14.98 31.45 19.73
CA LEU A 138 -13.79 31.24 18.89
C LEU A 138 -13.80 32.16 17.70
N PRO A 139 -12.71 32.91 17.44
CA PRO A 139 -12.52 33.65 16.21
C PRO A 139 -12.60 32.74 14.98
N LYS A 140 -13.00 33.29 13.85
CA LYS A 140 -13.15 32.58 12.57
C LYS A 140 -11.85 31.86 12.17
N GLU A 141 -10.72 32.48 12.40
CA GLU A 141 -9.37 32.00 12.08
C GLU A 141 -9.05 30.71 12.86
N LEU A 142 -9.45 30.64 14.14
CA LEU A 142 -9.27 29.45 14.96
C LEU A 142 -10.21 28.33 14.52
N LEU A 143 -11.45 28.64 14.14
CA LEU A 143 -12.37 27.65 13.59
C LEU A 143 -11.85 27.08 12.27
N LEU A 144 -11.35 27.91 11.36
CA LEU A 144 -10.67 27.45 10.12
C LEU A 144 -9.48 26.56 10.44
N ARG A 145 -8.66 26.95 11.42
CA ARG A 145 -7.51 26.14 11.84
C ARG A 145 -7.92 24.77 12.39
N ILE A 146 -9.00 24.71 13.18
CA ILE A 146 -9.56 23.44 13.68
C ILE A 146 -10.08 22.59 12.53
N LEU A 147 -10.84 23.18 11.61
CA LEU A 147 -11.39 22.48 10.45
C LEU A 147 -10.31 21.95 9.50
N SER A 148 -9.17 22.63 9.42
CA SER A 148 -8.05 22.18 8.56
C SER A 148 -7.40 20.85 8.98
N TYR A 149 -7.70 20.32 10.16
CA TYR A 149 -7.27 19.00 10.64
C TYR A 149 -8.27 17.88 10.32
N LEU A 150 -9.44 18.20 9.76
CA LEU A 150 -10.48 17.22 9.48
C LEU A 150 -10.29 16.60 8.09
N ASP A 151 -10.70 15.33 7.97
CA ASP A 151 -10.82 14.64 6.69
C ASP A 151 -12.00 15.17 5.86
N VAL A 152 -12.03 14.80 4.57
CA VAL A 152 -13.06 15.23 3.61
C VAL A 152 -14.48 14.91 4.09
N VAL A 153 -14.70 13.73 4.67
CA VAL A 153 -16.01 13.30 5.16
C VAL A 153 -16.46 14.15 6.33
N SER A 154 -15.56 14.40 7.27
CA SER A 154 -15.82 15.24 8.44
C SER A 154 -16.08 16.71 8.04
N LEU A 155 -15.31 17.25 7.08
CA LEU A 155 -15.55 18.58 6.51
C LEU A 155 -16.95 18.67 5.86
N CYS A 156 -17.34 17.68 5.05
CA CYS A 156 -18.67 17.61 4.47
C CYS A 156 -19.78 17.53 5.52
N ARG A 157 -19.57 16.82 6.61
CA ARG A 157 -20.51 16.77 7.75
C ARG A 157 -20.59 18.12 8.46
N CYS A 158 -19.45 18.75 8.72
CA CYS A 158 -19.41 20.10 9.30
C CYS A 158 -20.14 21.13 8.42
N ALA A 159 -20.03 21.02 7.11
CA ALA A 159 -20.71 21.90 6.16
C ALA A 159 -22.26 21.81 6.23
N GLN A 160 -22.80 20.74 6.83
CA GLN A 160 -24.24 20.53 6.99
C GLN A 160 -24.79 21.03 8.33
N VAL A 161 -23.95 21.49 9.25
CA VAL A 161 -24.35 21.90 10.62
C VAL A 161 -25.07 23.24 10.63
N SER A 162 -24.51 24.27 9.97
CA SER A 162 -25.08 25.61 9.85
C SER A 162 -24.53 26.34 8.63
N LYS A 163 -25.12 27.49 8.26
CA LYS A 163 -24.63 28.33 7.16
C LYS A 163 -23.21 28.84 7.42
N ALA A 164 -22.91 29.24 8.65
CA ALA A 164 -21.57 29.69 9.04
C ALA A 164 -20.56 28.57 8.93
N TRP A 165 -20.87 27.36 9.44
CA TRP A 165 -20.00 26.20 9.32
C TRP A 165 -19.87 25.72 7.86
N ASN A 166 -20.91 25.84 7.05
CA ASN A 166 -20.82 25.56 5.62
C ASN A 166 -19.76 26.41 4.94
N VAL A 167 -19.79 27.73 5.15
CA VAL A 167 -18.79 28.66 4.59
C VAL A 167 -17.38 28.30 5.08
N LEU A 168 -17.22 28.03 6.39
CA LEU A 168 -15.94 27.69 6.97
C LEU A 168 -15.41 26.33 6.50
N ALA A 169 -16.21 25.29 6.54
CA ALA A 169 -15.81 23.95 6.16
C ALA A 169 -15.49 23.82 4.67
N LEU A 170 -16.21 24.59 3.83
CA LEU A 170 -15.99 24.63 2.38
C LEU A 170 -14.96 25.68 1.94
N ASP A 171 -14.30 26.36 2.87
CA ASP A 171 -13.17 27.24 2.54
C ASP A 171 -12.02 26.43 1.95
N GLY A 172 -11.48 26.86 0.82
CA GLY A 172 -10.45 26.14 0.08
C GLY A 172 -9.19 25.84 0.90
N SER A 173 -8.88 26.67 1.89
CA SER A 173 -7.72 26.46 2.78
C SER A 173 -7.80 25.20 3.64
N ASN A 174 -8.99 24.63 3.87
CA ASN A 174 -9.17 23.36 4.55
C ASN A 174 -8.93 22.13 3.65
N TRP A 175 -8.95 22.34 2.32
CA TRP A 175 -8.88 21.27 1.33
C TRP A 175 -7.48 21.13 0.73
N GLN A 176 -6.48 21.14 1.59
CA GLN A 176 -5.08 20.99 1.18
C GLN A 176 -4.68 19.55 0.88
N ARG A 177 -5.34 18.61 1.54
CA ARG A 177 -5.10 17.16 1.42
C ARG A 177 -6.42 16.45 1.23
N ILE A 178 -6.57 15.78 0.10
CA ILE A 178 -7.80 15.09 -0.28
C ILE A 178 -7.46 13.66 -0.67
N ASP A 179 -8.10 12.70 -0.04
CA ASP A 179 -8.10 11.30 -0.45
C ASP A 179 -9.53 10.87 -0.79
N LEU A 180 -9.74 10.40 -2.02
CA LEU A 180 -11.03 9.95 -2.52
C LEU A 180 -11.10 8.43 -2.73
N PHE A 181 -10.19 7.67 -2.15
CA PHE A 181 -10.13 6.22 -2.32
C PHE A 181 -11.44 5.52 -1.92
N ASP A 182 -12.05 5.92 -0.81
CA ASP A 182 -13.32 5.33 -0.33
C ASP A 182 -14.50 5.63 -1.28
N PHE A 183 -14.36 6.61 -2.17
CA PHE A 183 -15.38 7.08 -3.11
C PHE A 183 -15.04 6.77 -4.57
N GLN A 184 -14.02 5.96 -4.84
CA GLN A 184 -13.45 5.74 -6.17
C GLN A 184 -14.46 5.34 -7.25
N ARG A 185 -15.59 4.71 -6.88
CA ARG A 185 -16.66 4.31 -7.82
C ARG A 185 -17.57 5.46 -8.22
N ASP A 186 -17.71 6.45 -7.35
CA ASP A 186 -18.67 7.56 -7.49
C ASP A 186 -18.00 8.85 -7.98
N VAL A 187 -16.66 8.88 -8.05
CA VAL A 187 -15.90 10.06 -8.48
C VAL A 187 -15.81 10.11 -9.99
N GLU A 188 -16.48 11.09 -10.54
CA GLU A 188 -16.47 11.43 -11.97
C GLU A 188 -15.81 12.78 -12.25
N GLY A 189 -15.61 13.09 -13.54
CA GLY A 189 -14.99 14.34 -13.99
C GLY A 189 -15.54 15.62 -13.33
N PRO A 190 -16.87 15.82 -13.28
CA PRO A 190 -17.47 17.01 -12.65
C PRO A 190 -17.12 17.19 -11.17
N VAL A 191 -16.89 16.08 -10.43
CA VAL A 191 -16.45 16.14 -9.02
C VAL A 191 -15.06 16.76 -8.93
N ILE A 192 -14.14 16.33 -9.80
CA ILE A 192 -12.77 16.87 -9.85
C ILE A 192 -12.77 18.35 -10.23
N GLU A 193 -13.60 18.75 -11.19
CA GLU A 193 -13.74 20.16 -11.58
C GLU A 193 -14.27 21.02 -10.42
N ASN A 194 -15.22 20.52 -9.65
CA ASN A 194 -15.74 21.21 -8.46
C ASN A 194 -14.68 21.36 -7.36
N ILE A 195 -13.93 20.29 -7.09
CA ILE A 195 -12.81 20.30 -6.15
C ILE A 195 -11.76 21.31 -6.62
N SER A 196 -11.37 21.27 -7.90
CA SER A 196 -10.37 22.15 -8.48
C SER A 196 -10.74 23.63 -8.32
N ARG A 197 -11.99 24.01 -8.62
CA ARG A 197 -12.49 25.37 -8.45
C ARG A 197 -12.51 25.84 -7.00
N ARG A 198 -12.80 24.94 -6.07
CA ARG A 198 -12.88 25.25 -4.64
C ARG A 198 -11.52 25.36 -3.99
N CYS A 199 -10.65 24.38 -4.25
CA CYS A 199 -9.35 24.30 -3.59
C CYS A 199 -8.33 25.25 -4.19
N GLY A 200 -8.39 25.49 -5.51
CA GLY A 200 -7.48 26.41 -6.21
C GLY A 200 -6.02 26.19 -5.82
N GLY A 201 -5.33 27.26 -5.50
CA GLY A 201 -3.92 27.22 -5.09
C GLY A 201 -3.65 26.63 -3.69
N PHE A 202 -4.67 26.22 -2.94
CA PHE A 202 -4.48 25.61 -1.61
C PHE A 202 -4.18 24.10 -1.67
N LEU A 203 -4.63 23.40 -2.72
CA LEU A 203 -4.45 21.96 -2.84
C LEU A 203 -2.96 21.58 -2.96
N ARG A 204 -2.50 20.69 -2.08
CA ARG A 204 -1.13 20.17 -2.03
C ARG A 204 -1.07 18.67 -2.33
N GLN A 205 -2.02 17.92 -1.81
CA GLN A 205 -2.03 16.46 -1.92
C GLN A 205 -3.40 15.99 -2.40
N LEU A 206 -3.42 15.18 -3.46
CA LEU A 206 -4.64 14.59 -3.98
C LEU A 206 -4.42 13.12 -4.31
N SER A 207 -5.27 12.25 -3.74
CA SER A 207 -5.34 10.84 -4.08
C SER A 207 -6.65 10.54 -4.80
N LEU A 208 -6.53 10.09 -6.05
CA LEU A 208 -7.61 9.64 -6.93
C LEU A 208 -7.47 8.14 -7.24
N ARG A 209 -6.77 7.41 -6.38
CA ARG A 209 -6.49 6.00 -6.56
C ARG A 209 -7.76 5.21 -6.86
N GLY A 210 -7.75 4.43 -7.96
CA GLY A 210 -8.88 3.58 -8.34
C GLY A 210 -10.07 4.31 -8.98
N CYS A 211 -10.01 5.63 -9.16
CA CYS A 211 -11.06 6.42 -9.78
C CYS A 211 -11.07 6.22 -11.31
N GLN A 212 -11.61 5.11 -11.77
CA GLN A 212 -11.55 4.69 -13.19
C GLN A 212 -12.37 5.56 -14.14
N SER A 213 -13.30 6.38 -13.63
CA SER A 213 -14.14 7.26 -14.45
C SER A 213 -13.46 8.58 -14.82
N ILE A 214 -12.35 8.93 -14.14
CA ILE A 214 -11.62 10.18 -14.36
C ILE A 214 -10.79 10.07 -15.64
N GLY A 215 -10.89 11.09 -16.50
CA GLY A 215 -10.14 11.19 -17.74
C GLY A 215 -9.30 12.46 -17.84
N ASN A 216 -8.57 12.60 -18.94
CA ASN A 216 -7.60 13.66 -19.19
C ASN A 216 -8.18 15.08 -19.07
N ASN A 217 -9.45 15.30 -19.48
CA ASN A 217 -10.05 16.64 -19.44
C ASN A 217 -10.20 17.18 -18.00
N SER A 218 -10.67 16.34 -17.08
CA SER A 218 -10.80 16.69 -15.67
C SER A 218 -9.44 16.97 -15.04
N MET A 219 -8.43 16.19 -15.42
CA MET A 219 -7.06 16.35 -14.94
C MET A 219 -6.40 17.62 -15.50
N LYS A 220 -6.70 17.99 -16.74
CA LYS A 220 -6.27 19.27 -17.31
C LYS A 220 -6.86 20.47 -16.53
N THR A 221 -8.16 20.42 -16.22
CA THR A 221 -8.82 21.44 -15.39
C THR A 221 -8.20 21.50 -13.98
N LEU A 222 -7.91 20.34 -13.39
CA LEU A 222 -7.23 20.25 -12.09
C LEU A 222 -5.85 20.92 -12.12
N ALA A 223 -5.02 20.56 -13.10
CA ALA A 223 -3.67 21.11 -13.22
C ALA A 223 -3.69 22.63 -13.38
N GLN A 224 -4.59 23.15 -14.21
CA GLN A 224 -4.76 24.61 -14.43
C GLN A 224 -5.21 25.34 -13.16
N SER A 225 -6.10 24.74 -12.37
CA SER A 225 -6.69 25.39 -11.20
C SER A 225 -5.84 25.22 -9.94
N CYS A 226 -5.06 24.16 -9.83
CA CYS A 226 -4.31 23.78 -8.63
C CYS A 226 -2.79 23.66 -8.90
N PRO A 227 -2.10 24.79 -9.20
CA PRO A 227 -0.68 24.76 -9.58
C PRO A 227 0.27 24.40 -8.45
N ASN A 228 -0.21 24.37 -7.21
CA ASN A 228 0.60 24.11 -6.03
C ASN A 228 0.55 22.65 -5.55
N ILE A 229 0.07 21.72 -6.37
CA ILE A 229 0.07 20.29 -6.05
C ILE A 229 1.51 19.80 -5.89
N GLU A 230 1.78 19.16 -4.78
CA GLU A 230 3.05 18.57 -4.42
C GLU A 230 3.01 17.03 -4.53
N GLU A 231 1.87 16.42 -4.22
CA GLU A 231 1.66 14.98 -4.29
C GLU A 231 0.37 14.64 -5.04
N LEU A 232 0.46 13.76 -6.03
CA LEU A 232 -0.67 13.32 -6.83
C LEU A 232 -0.63 11.80 -7.03
N ASN A 233 -1.70 11.13 -6.59
CA ASN A 233 -1.87 9.70 -6.80
C ASN A 233 -3.00 9.43 -7.80
N LEU A 234 -2.64 8.88 -8.95
CA LEU A 234 -3.53 8.49 -10.05
C LEU A 234 -3.50 6.97 -10.29
N SER A 235 -2.99 6.19 -9.33
CA SER A 235 -2.86 4.74 -9.52
C SER A 235 -4.21 4.11 -9.87
N GLN A 236 -4.19 3.17 -10.81
CA GLN A 236 -5.36 2.45 -11.34
C GLN A 236 -6.40 3.34 -12.05
N CYS A 237 -6.03 4.55 -12.45
CA CYS A 237 -6.88 5.44 -13.26
C CYS A 237 -6.71 5.11 -14.75
N LYS A 238 -7.46 4.13 -15.27
CA LYS A 238 -7.27 3.54 -16.62
C LYS A 238 -7.45 4.49 -17.80
N LYS A 239 -8.08 5.66 -17.61
CA LYS A 239 -8.33 6.66 -18.68
C LYS A 239 -7.33 7.81 -18.69
N ILE A 240 -6.30 7.71 -17.85
CA ILE A 240 -5.21 8.70 -17.78
C ILE A 240 -4.13 8.32 -18.79
N SER A 241 -3.69 9.31 -19.59
CA SER A 241 -2.65 9.15 -20.60
C SER A 241 -1.63 10.28 -20.54
N ASP A 242 -0.70 10.31 -21.49
CA ASP A 242 0.34 11.34 -21.64
C ASP A 242 -0.23 12.76 -21.62
N VAL A 243 -1.45 12.97 -22.11
CA VAL A 243 -2.14 14.28 -22.08
C VAL A 243 -2.27 14.85 -20.66
N THR A 244 -2.50 13.99 -19.66
CA THR A 244 -2.50 14.41 -18.25
C THR A 244 -1.11 14.85 -17.81
N CYS A 245 -0.07 14.11 -18.16
CA CYS A 245 1.32 14.42 -17.80
C CYS A 245 1.78 15.73 -18.45
N ALA A 246 1.40 15.99 -19.71
CA ALA A 246 1.63 17.27 -20.38
C ALA A 246 0.94 18.45 -19.66
N ALA A 247 -0.29 18.25 -19.18
CA ALA A 247 -0.98 19.28 -18.40
C ALA A 247 -0.32 19.53 -17.04
N LEU A 248 0.12 18.48 -16.34
CA LEU A 248 0.88 18.59 -15.08
C LEU A 248 2.20 19.32 -15.29
N SER A 249 2.95 18.96 -16.32
CA SER A 249 4.19 19.61 -16.71
C SER A 249 4.02 21.11 -16.92
N SER A 250 2.93 21.50 -17.60
CA SER A 250 2.67 22.90 -17.93
C SER A 250 2.25 23.77 -16.74
N HIS A 251 1.65 23.18 -15.69
CA HIS A 251 0.99 23.95 -14.63
C HIS A 251 1.46 23.62 -13.21
N CYS A 252 1.98 22.39 -12.94
CA CYS A 252 2.26 21.89 -11.60
C CYS A 252 3.77 21.76 -11.33
N SER A 253 4.52 22.86 -11.44
CA SER A 253 5.99 22.85 -11.25
C SER A 253 6.47 22.50 -9.84
N LYS A 254 5.56 22.44 -8.86
CA LYS A 254 5.87 22.04 -7.46
C LYS A 254 5.67 20.55 -7.20
N LEU A 255 5.30 19.77 -8.21
CA LEU A 255 5.04 18.34 -8.07
C LEU A 255 6.32 17.60 -7.65
N GLN A 256 6.23 16.91 -6.52
CA GLN A 256 7.33 16.16 -5.92
C GLN A 256 7.08 14.66 -5.93
N ARG A 257 5.81 14.24 -5.83
CA ARG A 257 5.43 12.83 -5.78
C ARG A 257 4.29 12.55 -6.75
N LEU A 258 4.53 11.63 -7.68
CA LEU A 258 3.56 11.22 -8.67
C LEU A 258 3.43 9.70 -8.70
N ASN A 259 2.21 9.21 -8.55
CA ASN A 259 1.91 7.80 -8.69
C ASN A 259 1.00 7.57 -9.89
N LEU A 260 1.51 6.85 -10.89
CA LEU A 260 0.85 6.44 -12.13
C LEU A 260 0.75 4.90 -12.25
N ASP A 261 0.88 4.18 -11.12
CA ASP A 261 0.80 2.73 -11.11
C ASP A 261 -0.47 2.22 -11.81
N SER A 262 -0.32 1.23 -12.67
CA SER A 262 -1.43 0.62 -13.42
C SER A 262 -2.22 1.62 -14.30
N CYS A 263 -1.51 2.59 -14.89
CA CYS A 263 -2.04 3.49 -15.91
C CYS A 263 -1.53 3.04 -17.31
N PRO A 264 -2.30 2.21 -18.05
CA PRO A 264 -1.80 1.52 -19.23
C PRO A 264 -1.51 2.43 -20.45
N GLU A 265 -2.07 3.63 -20.48
CA GLU A 265 -1.93 4.59 -21.58
C GLU A 265 -0.75 5.55 -21.39
N ILE A 266 0.12 5.32 -20.40
CA ILE A 266 1.31 6.13 -20.14
C ILE A 266 2.47 5.60 -20.97
N THR A 267 3.09 6.50 -21.77
CA THR A 267 4.22 6.21 -22.64
C THR A 267 5.45 7.06 -22.31
N ASP A 268 6.53 6.91 -23.07
CA ASP A 268 7.74 7.71 -22.95
C ASP A 268 7.49 9.23 -23.11
N LEU A 269 6.43 9.62 -23.82
CA LEU A 269 6.03 11.04 -23.97
C LEU A 269 5.64 11.65 -22.62
N ALA A 270 4.90 10.91 -21.79
CA ALA A 270 4.56 11.36 -20.43
C ALA A 270 5.81 11.69 -19.62
N LEU A 271 6.83 10.81 -19.65
CA LEU A 271 8.06 10.99 -18.89
C LEU A 271 8.90 12.16 -19.42
N LYS A 272 8.91 12.34 -20.73
CA LYS A 272 9.55 13.49 -21.37
C LYS A 272 8.88 14.79 -20.94
N ASP A 273 7.56 14.89 -21.02
CA ASP A 273 6.81 16.08 -20.60
C ASP A 273 7.06 16.39 -19.12
N LEU A 274 6.97 15.38 -18.23
CA LEU A 274 7.25 15.55 -16.81
C LEU A 274 8.69 16.04 -16.55
N SER A 275 9.66 15.58 -17.32
CA SER A 275 11.06 16.00 -17.20
C SER A 275 11.27 17.48 -17.51
N ASP A 276 10.45 18.05 -18.40
CA ASP A 276 10.52 19.45 -18.81
C ASP A 276 9.93 20.39 -17.76
N GLY A 277 8.80 20.01 -17.13
CA GLY A 277 8.04 20.91 -16.24
C GLY A 277 8.06 20.57 -14.75
N CYS A 278 8.25 19.29 -14.39
CA CYS A 278 8.17 18.83 -12.99
C CYS A 278 9.57 18.54 -12.40
N ARG A 279 10.48 19.48 -12.48
CA ARG A 279 11.90 19.31 -12.09
C ARG A 279 12.14 19.03 -10.60
N LEU A 280 11.15 19.28 -9.75
CA LEU A 280 11.21 18.99 -8.31
C LEU A 280 10.75 17.58 -7.96
N LEU A 281 10.52 16.73 -8.98
CA LEU A 281 10.04 15.37 -8.77
C LEU A 281 11.10 14.55 -8.02
N THR A 282 10.70 13.99 -6.88
CA THR A 282 11.54 13.18 -5.99
C THR A 282 11.09 11.74 -5.94
N HIS A 283 9.80 11.46 -6.16
CA HIS A 283 9.24 10.11 -6.11
C HIS A 283 8.30 9.90 -7.30
N ILE A 284 8.53 8.83 -8.04
CA ILE A 284 7.65 8.42 -9.12
C ILE A 284 7.36 6.92 -9.03
N ASN A 285 6.10 6.55 -9.21
CA ASN A 285 5.67 5.17 -9.36
C ASN A 285 5.04 5.00 -10.74
N LEU A 286 5.67 4.17 -11.55
CA LEU A 286 5.32 3.82 -12.93
C LEU A 286 5.01 2.32 -13.07
N SER A 287 4.78 1.63 -11.96
CA SER A 287 4.53 0.19 -11.95
C SER A 287 3.38 -0.16 -12.90
N TRP A 288 3.54 -1.23 -13.67
CA TRP A 288 2.55 -1.70 -14.65
C TRP A 288 2.21 -0.69 -15.77
N CYS A 289 3.09 0.28 -16.04
CA CYS A 289 3.05 1.10 -17.25
C CYS A 289 3.88 0.39 -18.34
N GLU A 290 3.30 -0.60 -18.99
CA GLU A 290 4.00 -1.55 -19.87
C GLU A 290 4.51 -0.95 -21.18
N LEU A 291 4.08 0.27 -21.55
CA LEU A 291 4.51 0.97 -22.77
C LEU A 291 5.79 1.77 -22.59
N LEU A 292 6.33 1.85 -21.37
CA LEU A 292 7.54 2.59 -21.07
C LEU A 292 8.79 1.85 -21.55
N THR A 293 9.69 2.59 -22.17
CA THR A 293 11.01 2.12 -22.62
C THR A 293 12.14 2.90 -21.94
N ASP A 294 13.38 2.51 -22.24
CA ASP A 294 14.58 3.20 -21.76
C ASP A 294 14.59 4.70 -22.13
N ASN A 295 14.00 5.08 -23.25
CA ASN A 295 14.01 6.47 -23.73
C ASN A 295 13.23 7.40 -22.78
N GLY A 296 12.08 6.96 -22.30
CA GLY A 296 11.28 7.71 -21.33
C GLY A 296 12.02 7.89 -20.01
N VAL A 297 12.60 6.79 -19.49
CA VAL A 297 13.35 6.82 -18.23
C VAL A 297 14.62 7.70 -18.35
N GLU A 298 15.30 7.66 -19.48
CA GLU A 298 16.46 8.52 -19.74
C GLU A 298 16.07 10.00 -19.75
N ALA A 299 14.96 10.37 -20.39
CA ALA A 299 14.45 11.74 -20.39
C ALA A 299 14.13 12.19 -18.94
N LEU A 300 13.38 11.37 -18.20
CA LEU A 300 13.01 11.65 -16.81
C LEU A 300 14.24 11.85 -15.92
N ALA A 301 15.22 10.94 -15.98
CA ALA A 301 16.42 11.00 -15.16
C ALA A 301 17.22 12.29 -15.40
N ARG A 302 17.32 12.74 -16.65
CA ARG A 302 18.01 14.00 -16.98
C ARG A 302 17.28 15.24 -16.49
N GLY A 303 15.94 15.24 -16.51
CA GLY A 303 15.11 16.39 -16.11
C GLY A 303 14.84 16.46 -14.61
N CYS A 304 14.90 15.32 -13.88
CA CYS A 304 14.58 15.21 -12.47
C CYS A 304 15.74 14.65 -11.64
N PRO A 305 16.86 15.39 -11.48
CA PRO A 305 18.07 14.88 -10.80
C PRO A 305 17.90 14.66 -9.30
N GLU A 306 16.86 15.23 -8.69
CA GLU A 306 16.53 15.07 -7.25
C GLU A 306 15.70 13.81 -6.97
N LEU A 307 15.57 12.91 -7.96
CA LEU A 307 14.78 11.69 -7.81
C LEU A 307 15.40 10.79 -6.73
N ARG A 308 14.56 10.39 -5.76
CA ARG A 308 14.90 9.52 -4.62
C ARG A 308 14.21 8.16 -4.69
N SER A 309 13.04 8.10 -5.31
CA SER A 309 12.29 6.85 -5.44
C SER A 309 11.81 6.66 -6.87
N PHE A 310 12.21 5.53 -7.46
CA PHE A 310 11.81 5.10 -8.79
C PHE A 310 11.23 3.68 -8.72
N LEU A 311 9.91 3.55 -8.94
CA LEU A 311 9.23 2.27 -8.90
C LEU A 311 8.69 1.96 -10.30
N SER A 312 9.12 0.83 -10.87
CA SER A 312 8.79 0.40 -12.25
C SER A 312 8.46 -1.09 -12.33
N LYS A 313 7.78 -1.62 -11.29
CA LYS A 313 7.33 -3.01 -11.28
C LYS A 313 6.54 -3.34 -12.57
N GLY A 314 6.88 -4.44 -13.25
CA GLY A 314 6.18 -4.89 -14.45
C GLY A 314 6.49 -4.11 -15.74
N CYS A 315 7.42 -3.14 -15.72
CA CYS A 315 7.87 -2.43 -16.92
C CYS A 315 8.88 -3.28 -17.70
N ARG A 316 8.39 -4.30 -18.39
CA ARG A 316 9.21 -5.37 -18.99
C ARG A 316 10.09 -4.92 -20.17
N GLN A 317 9.88 -3.72 -20.73
CA GLN A 317 10.69 -3.18 -21.83
C GLN A 317 11.95 -2.45 -21.35
N LEU A 318 12.08 -2.20 -20.03
CA LEU A 318 13.26 -1.56 -19.46
C LEU A 318 14.46 -2.51 -19.49
N THR A 319 15.62 -1.94 -19.87
CA THR A 319 16.90 -2.63 -19.91
C THR A 319 17.92 -1.95 -19.00
N ASP A 320 19.13 -2.49 -18.96
CA ASP A 320 20.27 -1.91 -18.24
C ASP A 320 20.49 -0.43 -18.57
N ARG A 321 20.16 -0.01 -19.80
CA ARG A 321 20.34 1.37 -20.26
C ARG A 321 19.54 2.35 -19.41
N ALA A 322 18.27 2.04 -19.10
CA ALA A 322 17.43 2.86 -18.24
C ALA A 322 18.04 3.02 -16.84
N ILE A 323 18.46 1.91 -16.23
CA ILE A 323 18.99 1.90 -14.87
C ILE A 323 20.35 2.60 -14.78
N LYS A 324 21.22 2.39 -15.76
CA LYS A 324 22.49 3.11 -15.87
C LYS A 324 22.29 4.63 -16.03
N CYS A 325 21.26 5.06 -16.75
CA CYS A 325 20.89 6.47 -16.84
C CYS A 325 20.40 7.02 -15.50
N LEU A 326 19.50 6.31 -14.80
CA LEU A 326 19.06 6.69 -13.45
C LEU A 326 20.24 6.83 -12.50
N ALA A 327 21.11 5.84 -12.45
CA ALA A 327 22.32 5.86 -11.61
C ALA A 327 23.20 7.07 -11.89
N ARG A 328 23.34 7.44 -13.17
CA ARG A 328 24.21 8.57 -13.60
C ARG A 328 23.65 9.93 -13.25
N TYR A 329 22.33 10.13 -13.40
CA TYR A 329 21.71 11.45 -13.26
C TYR A 329 21.00 11.66 -11.93
N CYS A 330 20.66 10.57 -11.20
CA CYS A 330 19.94 10.62 -9.92
C CYS A 330 20.74 9.96 -8.78
N PRO A 331 21.90 10.50 -8.37
CA PRO A 331 22.81 9.86 -7.38
C PRO A 331 22.20 9.84 -5.96
N ASN A 332 21.12 10.58 -5.72
CA ASN A 332 20.41 10.61 -4.45
C ASN A 332 19.29 9.55 -4.36
N LEU A 333 19.29 8.55 -5.25
CA LEU A 333 18.29 7.50 -5.25
C LEU A 333 18.36 6.69 -3.95
N GLU A 334 17.21 6.57 -3.28
CA GLU A 334 17.02 5.90 -1.99
C GLU A 334 16.21 4.61 -2.13
N ALA A 335 15.31 4.55 -3.12
CA ALA A 335 14.42 3.41 -3.33
C ALA A 335 14.28 3.09 -4.83
N ILE A 336 14.41 1.80 -5.17
CA ILE A 336 14.17 1.31 -6.52
C ILE A 336 13.38 0.01 -6.50
N ASN A 337 12.38 -0.10 -7.40
CA ASN A 337 11.66 -1.35 -7.62
C ASN A 337 11.68 -1.71 -9.11
N LEU A 338 12.33 -2.84 -9.41
CA LEU A 338 12.51 -3.42 -10.74
C LEU A 338 11.82 -4.79 -10.87
N HIS A 339 10.85 -5.09 -10.00
CA HIS A 339 10.15 -6.38 -10.04
C HIS A 339 9.63 -6.70 -11.46
N GLU A 340 9.91 -7.88 -11.96
CA GLU A 340 9.60 -8.34 -13.34
C GLU A 340 10.25 -7.54 -14.49
N CYS A 341 11.27 -6.74 -14.23
CA CYS A 341 12.08 -6.14 -15.28
C CYS A 341 13.13 -7.14 -15.80
N ARG A 342 12.67 -8.13 -16.57
CA ARG A 342 13.46 -9.33 -16.94
C ARG A 342 14.68 -9.07 -17.83
N ASN A 343 14.80 -7.87 -18.42
CA ASN A 343 15.95 -7.49 -19.26
C ASN A 343 17.06 -6.79 -18.49
N ILE A 344 16.95 -6.70 -17.16
CA ILE A 344 17.98 -6.15 -16.28
C ILE A 344 19.00 -7.23 -15.94
N THR A 345 20.30 -6.86 -16.01
CA THR A 345 21.43 -7.75 -15.70
C THR A 345 22.28 -7.21 -14.55
N ASP A 346 23.26 -7.98 -14.11
CA ASP A 346 24.22 -7.58 -13.06
C ASP A 346 24.94 -6.26 -13.38
N ASP A 347 25.12 -5.94 -14.65
CA ASP A 347 25.74 -4.69 -15.09
C ASP A 347 24.95 -3.44 -14.68
N ALA A 348 23.62 -3.51 -14.71
CA ALA A 348 22.77 -2.43 -14.24
C ALA A 348 22.86 -2.25 -12.73
N VAL A 349 22.79 -3.36 -11.99
CA VAL A 349 22.86 -3.33 -10.52
C VAL A 349 24.22 -2.84 -10.05
N ARG A 350 25.31 -3.22 -10.74
CA ARG A 350 26.65 -2.71 -10.46
C ARG A 350 26.71 -1.19 -10.57
N GLU A 351 26.36 -0.62 -11.75
CA GLU A 351 26.40 0.83 -11.99
C GLU A 351 25.49 1.57 -10.98
N LEU A 352 24.31 1.01 -10.67
CA LEU A 352 23.37 1.55 -9.70
C LEU A 352 23.98 1.60 -8.31
N SER A 353 24.57 0.49 -7.84
CA SER A 353 25.16 0.39 -6.50
C SER A 353 26.34 1.35 -6.32
N GLU A 354 27.24 1.42 -7.31
CA GLU A 354 28.41 2.30 -7.28
C GLU A 354 28.04 3.79 -7.20
N ARG A 355 26.92 4.20 -7.82
CA ARG A 355 26.54 5.61 -7.94
C ARG A 355 25.47 6.07 -6.95
N CYS A 356 24.68 5.14 -6.40
CA CYS A 356 23.57 5.43 -5.51
C CYS A 356 23.78 4.82 -4.11
N PRO A 357 24.77 5.26 -3.32
CA PRO A 357 25.11 4.66 -2.02
C PRO A 357 24.04 4.88 -0.94
N ARG A 358 23.00 5.70 -1.22
CA ARG A 358 21.88 5.96 -0.32
C ARG A 358 20.73 4.96 -0.45
N LEU A 359 20.85 3.96 -1.31
CA LEU A 359 19.83 2.94 -1.47
C LEU A 359 19.56 2.22 -0.15
N HIS A 360 18.32 2.29 0.30
CA HIS A 360 17.82 1.58 1.47
C HIS A 360 16.73 0.55 1.10
N TYR A 361 16.01 0.74 -0.01
CA TYR A 361 15.04 -0.20 -0.55
C TYR A 361 15.41 -0.60 -1.97
N VAL A 362 15.58 -1.90 -2.19
CA VAL A 362 15.85 -2.50 -3.50
C VAL A 362 14.92 -3.70 -3.68
N CYS A 363 14.11 -3.66 -4.74
CA CYS A 363 13.33 -4.81 -5.19
C CYS A 363 13.81 -5.19 -6.60
N ILE A 364 14.31 -6.41 -6.72
CA ILE A 364 14.80 -7.03 -7.95
C ILE A 364 14.12 -8.38 -8.19
N SER A 365 12.96 -8.58 -7.59
CA SER A 365 12.18 -9.82 -7.70
C SER A 365 11.82 -10.15 -9.16
N ASN A 366 11.83 -11.43 -9.51
CA ASN A 366 11.54 -11.92 -10.86
C ASN A 366 12.46 -11.35 -11.97
N CYS A 367 13.69 -10.91 -11.60
CA CYS A 367 14.74 -10.52 -12.54
C CYS A 367 15.65 -11.72 -12.83
N SER A 368 15.26 -12.58 -13.74
CA SER A 368 15.90 -13.90 -13.99
C SER A 368 17.34 -13.86 -14.48
N ASN A 369 17.87 -12.69 -14.90
CA ASN A 369 19.24 -12.54 -15.39
C ASN A 369 20.23 -12.06 -14.31
N LEU A 370 19.76 -11.89 -13.06
CA LEU A 370 20.60 -11.47 -11.95
C LEU A 370 21.24 -12.68 -11.26
N THR A 371 22.50 -12.51 -10.85
CA THR A 371 23.31 -13.51 -10.16
C THR A 371 23.89 -12.94 -8.86
N ASP A 372 24.63 -13.74 -8.10
CA ASP A 372 25.34 -13.31 -6.89
C ASP A 372 26.21 -12.07 -7.10
N ALA A 373 26.63 -11.79 -8.34
CA ALA A 373 27.38 -10.58 -8.67
C ALA A 373 26.58 -9.31 -8.30
N SER A 374 25.25 -9.30 -8.51
CA SER A 374 24.39 -8.19 -8.08
C SER A 374 24.37 -8.03 -6.56
N LEU A 375 24.22 -9.13 -5.81
CA LEU A 375 24.20 -9.09 -4.34
C LEU A 375 25.55 -8.63 -3.78
N LEU A 376 26.66 -9.05 -4.41
CA LEU A 376 28.00 -8.62 -4.04
C LEU A 376 28.19 -7.10 -4.24
N MET A 377 27.72 -6.54 -5.35
CA MET A 377 27.79 -5.09 -5.62
C MET A 377 26.94 -4.28 -4.63
N LEU A 378 25.71 -4.72 -4.36
CA LEU A 378 24.87 -4.11 -3.33
C LEU A 378 25.55 -4.13 -1.96
N ALA A 379 26.12 -5.28 -1.58
CA ALA A 379 26.84 -5.44 -0.33
C ALA A 379 28.04 -4.49 -0.19
N GLN A 380 28.77 -4.27 -1.28
CA GLN A 380 29.98 -3.43 -1.26
C GLN A 380 29.68 -1.93 -1.23
N HIS A 381 28.60 -1.48 -1.87
CA HIS A 381 28.35 -0.06 -2.15
C HIS A 381 27.12 0.52 -1.46
N CYS A 382 26.17 -0.31 -0.96
CA CYS A 382 24.92 0.15 -0.37
C CYS A 382 24.79 -0.23 1.13
N PRO A 383 25.59 0.35 2.04
CA PRO A 383 25.61 -0.02 3.45
C PRO A 383 24.33 0.40 4.21
N LEU A 384 23.49 1.26 3.62
CA LEU A 384 22.20 1.69 4.17
C LEU A 384 21.04 0.78 3.80
N LEU A 385 21.29 -0.31 3.06
CA LEU A 385 20.26 -1.24 2.62
C LEU A 385 19.51 -1.82 3.83
N SER A 386 18.21 -1.57 3.89
CA SER A 386 17.32 -2.01 4.95
C SER A 386 16.23 -2.97 4.47
N ILE A 387 15.83 -2.86 3.20
CA ILE A 387 14.81 -3.72 2.60
C ILE A 387 15.34 -4.26 1.28
N LEU A 388 15.36 -5.59 1.15
CA LEU A 388 15.71 -6.31 -0.07
C LEU A 388 14.61 -7.30 -0.43
N GLU A 389 14.02 -7.15 -1.61
CA GLU A 389 13.07 -8.10 -2.18
C GLU A 389 13.69 -8.71 -3.44
N CYS A 390 13.89 -10.03 -3.43
CA CYS A 390 14.48 -10.79 -4.53
C CYS A 390 13.74 -12.12 -4.77
N VAL A 391 12.41 -12.07 -4.70
CA VAL A 391 11.52 -13.22 -4.97
C VAL A 391 11.82 -13.82 -6.35
N ALA A 392 11.88 -15.14 -6.44
CA ALA A 392 12.08 -15.89 -7.68
C ALA A 392 13.38 -15.53 -8.44
N CYS A 393 14.42 -15.13 -7.70
CA CYS A 393 15.76 -14.96 -8.25
C CYS A 393 16.54 -16.27 -8.16
N THR A 394 16.30 -17.17 -9.13
CA THR A 394 16.74 -18.56 -9.10
C THR A 394 18.25 -18.79 -9.24
N HIS A 395 19.04 -17.75 -9.53
CA HIS A 395 20.51 -17.83 -9.62
C HIS A 395 21.24 -17.28 -8.39
N PHE A 396 20.50 -16.84 -7.36
CA PHE A 396 21.09 -16.42 -6.10
C PHE A 396 21.41 -17.62 -5.23
N THR A 397 22.61 -17.62 -4.67
CA THR A 397 23.12 -18.70 -3.80
C THR A 397 23.51 -18.16 -2.42
N ASP A 398 23.90 -19.04 -1.52
CA ASP A 398 24.40 -18.68 -0.19
C ASP A 398 25.59 -17.69 -0.22
N ALA A 399 26.40 -17.72 -1.27
CA ALA A 399 27.56 -16.83 -1.40
C ALA A 399 27.17 -15.35 -1.53
N GLY A 400 26.11 -15.06 -2.28
CA GLY A 400 25.57 -13.70 -2.40
C GLY A 400 25.05 -13.18 -1.06
N PHE A 401 24.28 -13.99 -0.34
CA PHE A 401 23.72 -13.62 0.96
C PHE A 401 24.78 -13.54 2.07
N GLN A 402 25.85 -14.33 1.99
CA GLN A 402 27.02 -14.16 2.86
C GLN A 402 27.66 -12.77 2.71
N ALA A 403 27.82 -12.28 1.50
CA ALA A 403 28.37 -10.95 1.23
C ALA A 403 27.46 -9.84 1.81
N LEU A 404 26.15 -9.95 1.59
CA LEU A 404 25.15 -9.03 2.14
C LEU A 404 25.18 -9.00 3.68
N ALA A 405 25.14 -10.15 4.32
CA ALA A 405 25.14 -10.27 5.77
C ALA A 405 26.39 -9.64 6.42
N ARG A 406 27.55 -9.69 5.76
CA ARG A 406 28.78 -9.07 6.25
C ARG A 406 28.75 -7.53 6.23
N ASN A 407 28.09 -6.93 5.24
CA ASN A 407 28.22 -5.51 4.94
C ASN A 407 26.93 -4.70 5.18
N CYS A 408 25.74 -5.30 4.98
CA CYS A 408 24.44 -4.63 5.09
C CYS A 408 23.78 -4.89 6.46
N ARG A 409 24.38 -4.40 7.53
CA ARG A 409 23.95 -4.66 8.92
C ARG A 409 22.64 -3.97 9.32
N LEU A 410 22.11 -3.10 8.45
CA LEU A 410 20.84 -2.39 8.66
C LEU A 410 19.64 -3.12 8.03
N LEU A 411 19.83 -4.32 7.48
CA LEU A 411 18.75 -5.11 6.89
C LEU A 411 17.70 -5.45 7.95
N GLU A 412 16.47 -4.97 7.68
CA GLU A 412 15.28 -5.15 8.50
C GLU A 412 14.29 -6.11 7.83
N LYS A 413 14.23 -6.11 6.49
CA LYS A 413 13.28 -6.96 5.75
C LYS A 413 13.96 -7.59 4.55
N MET A 414 13.77 -8.90 4.44
CA MET A 414 14.22 -9.67 3.28
C MET A 414 13.09 -10.57 2.80
N ASP A 415 12.89 -10.56 1.47
CA ASP A 415 11.98 -11.46 0.80
C ASP A 415 12.76 -12.32 -0.20
N LEU A 416 12.92 -13.59 0.16
CA LEU A 416 13.69 -14.60 -0.57
C LEU A 416 12.78 -15.73 -1.11
N GLU A 417 11.46 -15.47 -1.21
CA GLU A 417 10.51 -16.44 -1.73
C GLU A 417 10.97 -16.99 -3.08
N GLU A 418 10.86 -18.29 -3.30
CA GLU A 418 11.27 -18.97 -4.54
C GLU A 418 12.77 -18.85 -4.90
N CYS A 419 13.65 -18.49 -3.96
CA CYS A 419 15.10 -18.59 -4.15
C CYS A 419 15.57 -20.04 -3.95
N THR A 420 15.50 -20.85 -4.99
CA THR A 420 15.63 -22.33 -4.90
C THR A 420 17.03 -22.85 -4.61
N LEU A 421 18.07 -22.03 -4.71
CA LEU A 421 19.48 -22.43 -4.47
C LEU A 421 20.01 -22.07 -3.08
N ILE A 422 19.21 -21.34 -2.26
CA ILE A 422 19.63 -21.02 -0.89
C ILE A 422 19.41 -22.21 0.05
N THR A 423 20.32 -22.34 1.02
CA THR A 423 20.30 -23.42 2.01
C THR A 423 20.34 -22.84 3.43
N ASP A 424 20.45 -23.72 4.43
CA ASP A 424 20.66 -23.33 5.84
C ASP A 424 21.86 -22.39 6.03
N ALA A 425 22.87 -22.43 5.13
CA ALA A 425 24.00 -21.53 5.18
C ALA A 425 23.60 -20.06 5.04
N THR A 426 22.60 -19.75 4.21
CA THR A 426 22.04 -18.39 4.12
C THR A 426 21.47 -17.95 5.47
N LEU A 427 20.69 -18.79 6.15
CA LEU A 427 20.12 -18.47 7.47
C LEU A 427 21.20 -18.22 8.52
N ILE A 428 22.26 -19.04 8.53
CA ILE A 428 23.41 -18.86 9.43
C ILE A 428 24.08 -17.51 9.17
N HIS A 429 24.29 -17.14 7.91
CA HIS A 429 24.89 -15.86 7.56
C HIS A 429 24.03 -14.66 7.97
N LEU A 430 22.71 -14.70 7.71
CA LEU A 430 21.78 -13.66 8.10
C LEU A 430 21.66 -13.53 9.63
N ALA A 431 21.61 -14.66 10.32
CA ALA A 431 21.57 -14.73 11.78
C ALA A 431 22.75 -13.98 12.45
N MET A 432 23.94 -14.11 11.88
CA MET A 432 25.15 -13.49 12.41
C MET A 432 25.34 -12.04 11.94
N GLY A 433 24.91 -11.72 10.72
CA GLY A 433 25.23 -10.46 10.06
C GLY A 433 24.15 -9.40 10.10
N CYS A 434 22.86 -9.78 10.24
CA CYS A 434 21.73 -8.88 10.15
C CYS A 434 20.96 -8.74 11.49
N PRO A 435 21.52 -8.04 12.49
CA PRO A 435 20.94 -7.99 13.84
C PRO A 435 19.59 -7.29 13.93
N ARG A 436 19.21 -6.50 12.90
CA ARG A 436 17.94 -5.75 12.84
C ARG A 436 16.83 -6.44 12.07
N LEU A 437 17.02 -7.70 11.66
CA LEU A 437 16.07 -8.40 10.82
C LEU A 437 14.73 -8.59 11.53
N GLU A 438 13.69 -7.93 11.04
CA GLU A 438 12.31 -7.95 11.55
C GLU A 438 11.40 -8.89 10.76
N LYS A 439 11.59 -8.92 9.43
CA LYS A 439 10.80 -9.78 8.54
C LYS A 439 11.72 -10.57 7.60
N LEU A 440 11.48 -11.88 7.55
CA LEU A 440 12.13 -12.81 6.62
C LEU A 440 11.08 -13.69 5.94
N SER A 441 11.02 -13.67 4.61
CA SER A 441 10.25 -14.61 3.80
C SER A 441 11.20 -15.60 3.15
N LEU A 442 10.92 -16.88 3.32
CA LEU A 442 11.64 -18.03 2.77
C LEU A 442 10.66 -19.02 2.11
N SER A 443 9.45 -18.55 1.81
CA SER A 443 8.43 -19.40 1.20
C SER A 443 8.96 -20.02 -0.09
N HIS A 444 8.64 -21.30 -0.33
CA HIS A 444 9.12 -22.07 -1.49
C HIS A 444 10.66 -22.24 -1.58
N CYS A 445 11.39 -22.09 -0.47
CA CYS A 445 12.81 -22.42 -0.39
C CYS A 445 12.99 -23.88 0.02
N GLU A 446 13.13 -24.77 -0.97
CA GLU A 446 13.05 -26.22 -0.79
C GLU A 446 14.22 -26.84 0.01
N LEU A 447 15.37 -26.16 0.12
CA LEU A 447 16.58 -26.66 0.76
C LEU A 447 16.76 -26.19 2.22
N ILE A 448 15.81 -25.43 2.76
CA ILE A 448 15.82 -24.98 4.16
C ILE A 448 15.31 -26.10 5.06
N THR A 449 16.07 -26.40 6.13
CA THR A 449 15.76 -27.47 7.09
C THR A 449 15.57 -26.94 8.51
N ASP A 450 15.21 -27.83 9.44
CA ASP A 450 15.10 -27.52 10.87
C ASP A 450 16.42 -26.97 11.45
N GLU A 451 17.58 -27.38 10.91
CA GLU A 451 18.88 -26.88 11.37
C GLU A 451 19.06 -25.38 11.04
N GLY A 452 18.71 -24.97 9.84
CA GLY A 452 18.75 -23.55 9.47
C GLY A 452 17.85 -22.71 10.38
N ILE A 453 16.61 -23.17 10.64
CA ILE A 453 15.67 -22.50 11.54
C ILE A 453 16.21 -22.47 12.97
N ARG A 454 16.85 -23.55 13.43
CA ARG A 454 17.49 -23.60 14.76
C ARG A 454 18.59 -22.56 14.88
N GLN A 455 19.46 -22.42 13.88
CA GLN A 455 20.54 -21.44 13.88
C GLN A 455 20.00 -20.00 13.84
N LEU A 456 18.97 -19.75 13.04
CA LEU A 456 18.28 -18.46 13.02
C LEU A 456 17.67 -18.15 14.39
N ALA A 457 16.96 -19.09 15.01
CA ALA A 457 16.32 -18.89 16.31
C ALA A 457 17.32 -18.55 17.42
N LEU A 458 18.52 -19.12 17.39
CA LEU A 458 19.58 -18.86 18.37
C LEU A 458 20.29 -17.51 18.15
N SER A 459 19.94 -16.77 17.12
CA SER A 459 20.61 -15.49 16.79
C SER A 459 20.08 -14.30 17.62
N PRO A 460 20.88 -13.25 17.80
CA PRO A 460 20.43 -12.03 18.46
C PRO A 460 19.23 -11.37 17.76
N CYS A 461 19.18 -11.41 16.41
CA CYS A 461 18.07 -10.82 15.66
C CYS A 461 16.74 -11.53 15.95
N ALA A 462 16.76 -12.87 16.08
CA ALA A 462 15.55 -13.62 16.36
C ALA A 462 15.03 -13.40 17.78
N ALA A 463 15.94 -13.22 18.75
CA ALA A 463 15.57 -12.93 20.12
C ALA A 463 14.98 -11.54 20.33
N GLU A 464 15.48 -10.53 19.56
CA GLU A 464 15.17 -9.11 19.82
C GLU A 464 14.25 -8.47 18.78
N ASN A 465 14.29 -8.88 17.51
CA ASN A 465 13.68 -8.12 16.42
C ASN A 465 12.76 -8.92 15.50
N LEU A 466 12.99 -10.21 15.28
CA LEU A 466 12.25 -10.99 14.30
C LEU A 466 10.76 -11.10 14.67
N ALA A 467 9.92 -10.39 13.91
CA ALA A 467 8.48 -10.33 14.12
C ALA A 467 7.69 -11.16 13.12
N VAL A 468 8.19 -11.34 11.90
CA VAL A 468 7.48 -12.05 10.83
C VAL A 468 8.41 -13.04 10.16
N LEU A 469 7.99 -14.33 10.13
CA LEU A 469 8.68 -15.40 9.43
C LEU A 469 7.69 -16.13 8.51
N GLU A 470 7.96 -16.13 7.21
CA GLU A 470 7.14 -16.78 6.19
C GLU A 470 7.92 -18.01 5.66
N LEU A 471 7.32 -19.20 5.79
CA LEU A 471 7.94 -20.50 5.47
C LEU A 471 6.98 -21.38 4.66
N ASP A 472 6.06 -20.77 3.90
CA ASP A 472 5.10 -21.54 3.12
C ASP A 472 5.81 -22.48 2.15
N ASN A 473 5.27 -23.68 2.01
CA ASN A 473 5.79 -24.70 1.08
C ASN A 473 7.30 -25.00 1.22
N CYS A 474 7.80 -25.02 2.47
CA CYS A 474 9.14 -25.51 2.81
C CYS A 474 9.06 -26.98 3.20
N PRO A 475 9.45 -27.95 2.33
CA PRO A 475 9.13 -29.36 2.52
C PRO A 475 9.98 -30.06 3.59
N LEU A 476 11.13 -29.49 3.98
CA LEU A 476 12.08 -30.13 4.91
C LEU A 476 11.94 -29.62 6.35
N ILE A 477 11.07 -28.65 6.63
CA ILE A 477 10.83 -28.18 8.00
C ILE A 477 9.78 -29.04 8.70
N THR A 478 10.02 -29.32 9.99
CA THR A 478 9.16 -30.15 10.82
C THR A 478 8.70 -29.43 12.09
N ASP A 479 7.97 -30.12 12.95
CA ASP A 479 7.59 -29.61 14.27
C ASP A 479 8.81 -29.19 15.12
N ALA A 480 10.02 -29.69 14.85
CA ALA A 480 11.24 -29.25 15.53
C ALA A 480 11.57 -27.78 15.27
N SER A 481 11.35 -27.30 14.06
CA SER A 481 11.48 -25.85 13.75
C SER A 481 10.59 -24.99 14.65
N LEU A 482 9.34 -25.43 14.88
CA LEU A 482 8.41 -24.70 15.75
C LEU A 482 8.89 -24.66 17.19
N ASP A 483 9.41 -25.78 17.69
CA ASP A 483 9.93 -25.90 19.05
C ASP A 483 11.17 -24.96 19.24
N HIS A 484 12.04 -24.84 18.23
CA HIS A 484 13.19 -23.91 18.26
C HIS A 484 12.76 -22.45 18.28
N LEU A 485 11.82 -22.07 17.42
CA LEU A 485 11.31 -20.70 17.35
C LEU A 485 10.62 -20.28 18.66
N LEU A 486 9.84 -21.19 19.26
CA LEU A 486 9.15 -20.93 20.53
C LEU A 486 10.09 -20.67 21.70
N GLN A 487 11.24 -21.32 21.71
CA GLN A 487 12.20 -21.20 22.82
C GLN A 487 13.00 -19.91 22.77
N ALA A 488 13.19 -19.33 21.59
CA ALA A 488 14.17 -18.27 21.39
C ALA A 488 13.61 -16.96 20.81
N CYS A 489 12.53 -17.02 20.00
CA CYS A 489 12.01 -15.85 19.31
C CYS A 489 10.89 -15.17 20.12
N HIS A 490 11.25 -14.23 21.00
CA HIS A 490 10.30 -13.60 21.93
C HIS A 490 9.41 -12.52 21.30
N ASN A 491 9.77 -11.98 20.14
CA ASN A 491 9.05 -10.92 19.46
C ASN A 491 8.29 -11.40 18.21
N LEU A 492 8.23 -12.72 17.97
CA LEU A 492 7.56 -13.26 16.80
C LEU A 492 6.04 -13.05 16.89
N GLU A 493 5.50 -12.23 15.98
CA GLU A 493 4.08 -11.87 15.89
C GLU A 493 3.32 -12.71 14.87
N ARG A 494 4.01 -13.16 13.80
CA ARG A 494 3.40 -13.89 12.69
C ARG A 494 4.34 -14.95 12.13
N ILE A 495 3.79 -16.15 11.94
CA ILE A 495 4.44 -17.24 11.22
C ILE A 495 3.47 -17.80 10.17
N GLU A 496 3.94 -17.98 8.94
CA GLU A 496 3.19 -18.58 7.83
C GLU A 496 3.79 -19.94 7.49
N LEU A 497 2.95 -20.98 7.39
CA LEU A 497 3.33 -22.39 7.26
C LEU A 497 2.36 -23.12 6.33
N TYR A 498 1.85 -22.45 5.28
CA TYR A 498 0.99 -23.11 4.31
C TYR A 498 1.77 -24.19 3.57
N ASP A 499 1.11 -25.35 3.37
CA ASP A 499 1.65 -26.48 2.62
C ASP A 499 3.01 -27.06 3.12
N CYS A 500 3.38 -26.79 4.38
CA CYS A 500 4.50 -27.46 5.04
C CYS A 500 4.07 -28.86 5.48
N GLN A 501 4.35 -29.87 4.64
CA GLN A 501 3.77 -31.21 4.78
C GLN A 501 4.21 -31.96 6.04
N LEU A 502 5.38 -31.66 6.60
CA LEU A 502 5.92 -32.31 7.79
C LEU A 502 5.54 -31.59 9.11
N ILE A 503 4.91 -30.43 9.02
CA ILE A 503 4.36 -29.74 10.19
C ILE A 503 3.03 -30.38 10.57
N THR A 504 2.89 -30.78 11.84
CA THR A 504 1.70 -31.48 12.33
C THR A 504 0.74 -30.53 13.06
N ARG A 505 -0.54 -30.96 13.16
CA ARG A 505 -1.53 -30.25 13.99
C ARG A 505 -1.13 -30.22 15.47
N SER A 506 -0.36 -31.19 15.94
CA SER A 506 0.13 -31.21 17.32
C SER A 506 1.23 -30.19 17.55
N GLY A 507 2.14 -30.00 16.60
CA GLY A 507 3.15 -28.94 16.62
C GLY A 507 2.49 -27.54 16.74
N ILE A 508 1.52 -27.26 15.87
CA ILE A 508 0.79 -25.98 15.93
C ILE A 508 0.00 -25.81 17.23
N ARG A 509 -0.60 -26.88 17.77
CA ARG A 509 -1.25 -26.79 19.08
C ARG A 509 -0.27 -26.45 20.19
N ARG A 510 0.95 -27.05 20.21
CA ARG A 510 1.99 -26.69 21.18
C ARG A 510 2.34 -25.22 21.09
N LEU A 511 2.53 -24.69 19.89
CA LEU A 511 2.80 -23.30 19.64
C LEU A 511 1.71 -22.37 20.24
N ARG A 512 0.44 -22.72 20.08
CA ARG A 512 -0.69 -21.97 20.65
C ARG A 512 -0.84 -22.09 22.16
N VAL A 513 -0.55 -23.27 22.73
CA VAL A 513 -0.66 -23.51 24.18
C VAL A 513 0.43 -22.75 24.94
N ILE A 514 1.66 -22.78 24.45
CA ILE A 514 2.78 -22.06 25.07
C ILE A 514 2.55 -20.54 25.03
N ASN A 515 1.95 -20.00 23.97
CA ASN A 515 1.57 -18.59 23.88
C ASN A 515 0.61 -18.13 25.01
N ASN A 516 -0.25 -19.03 25.49
CA ASN A 516 -1.16 -18.70 26.60
C ASN A 516 -0.47 -18.65 27.98
N PHE A 517 0.75 -19.20 28.11
CA PHE A 517 1.51 -19.29 29.36
C PHE A 517 2.77 -18.42 29.39
N SER A 518 3.25 -17.97 28.23
CA SER A 518 4.41 -17.08 28.12
C SER A 518 3.94 -15.65 27.82
N HIS A 519 4.72 -14.65 28.26
CA HIS A 519 4.47 -13.23 27.96
C HIS A 519 4.66 -12.87 26.46
N LEU A 520 4.51 -13.85 25.57
CA LEU A 520 4.60 -13.65 24.13
C LEU A 520 3.35 -12.94 23.62
N PRO A 521 3.48 -11.98 22.70
CA PRO A 521 2.34 -11.42 21.99
C PRO A 521 1.59 -12.55 21.27
N ASN A 522 0.27 -12.39 21.07
CA ASN A 522 -0.57 -13.36 20.37
C ASN A 522 -0.01 -13.67 18.97
N ILE A 523 0.82 -14.71 18.84
CA ILE A 523 1.42 -15.10 17.55
C ILE A 523 0.29 -15.53 16.63
N LYS A 524 0.20 -14.87 15.47
CA LYS A 524 -0.70 -15.27 14.38
C LYS A 524 -0.03 -16.41 13.61
N VAL A 525 -0.61 -17.60 13.69
CA VAL A 525 -0.14 -18.78 12.96
C VAL A 525 -1.08 -19.06 11.81
N HIS A 526 -0.58 -18.93 10.60
CA HIS A 526 -1.28 -19.25 9.38
C HIS A 526 -0.77 -20.60 8.86
N ALA A 527 -1.60 -21.64 8.91
CA ALA A 527 -1.28 -22.98 8.40
C ALA A 527 -2.53 -23.61 7.82
N TYR A 528 -2.41 -24.18 6.63
CA TYR A 528 -3.45 -24.97 5.98
C TYR A 528 -2.99 -26.42 5.89
N PHE A 529 -3.77 -27.32 6.45
CA PHE A 529 -3.56 -28.75 6.28
C PHE A 529 -4.48 -29.24 5.19
N ALA A 530 -3.93 -29.72 4.07
CA ALA A 530 -4.71 -30.42 3.09
C ALA A 530 -5.49 -31.54 3.77
N PRO A 531 -6.79 -31.74 3.50
CA PRO A 531 -7.51 -32.88 4.04
C PRO A 531 -6.81 -34.13 3.51
N MET A 532 -6.27 -34.95 4.44
CA MET A 532 -5.73 -36.27 4.09
C MET A 532 -6.83 -37.01 3.34
N THR A 533 -6.63 -37.24 2.05
CA THR A 533 -7.49 -38.15 1.28
C THR A 533 -7.35 -39.50 1.95
N PRO A 534 -8.43 -40.08 2.51
CA PRO A 534 -8.33 -41.42 3.04
C PRO A 534 -7.97 -42.36 1.87
N PRO A 535 -7.16 -43.42 2.12
CA PRO A 535 -6.89 -44.43 1.10
C PRO A 535 -8.23 -44.97 0.57
N PRO A 536 -8.34 -45.34 -0.72
CA PRO A 536 -9.58 -45.81 -1.28
C PRO A 536 -10.03 -47.09 -0.60
N SER A 537 -10.89 -46.97 0.42
CA SER A 537 -11.60 -48.10 1.01
C SER A 537 -12.91 -48.23 0.27
N ALA A 538 -13.10 -49.40 -0.34
CA ALA A 538 -14.36 -49.84 -0.93
C ALA A 538 -15.51 -49.72 0.08
N GLY A 539 -16.59 -49.02 -0.30
CA GLY A 539 -17.86 -49.02 0.46
C GLY A 539 -18.48 -47.64 0.66
N ALA A 540 -19.55 -47.41 -0.05
CA ALA A 540 -20.32 -46.18 -0.06
C ALA A 540 -20.87 -45.78 1.32
N SER A 541 -20.67 -44.52 1.72
CA SER A 541 -21.69 -43.76 2.45
C SER A 541 -21.43 -42.24 2.33
N ARG A 542 -22.50 -41.50 2.13
CA ARG A 542 -22.56 -40.05 1.95
C ARG A 542 -21.85 -39.31 3.10
N GLN A 543 -20.72 -38.68 2.84
CA GLN A 543 -20.12 -37.72 3.75
C GLN A 543 -20.49 -36.29 3.37
N ARG A 544 -21.08 -35.60 4.37
CA ARG A 544 -21.38 -34.18 4.33
C ARG A 544 -20.05 -33.41 4.41
N TYR A 545 -19.77 -32.63 3.42
CA TYR A 545 -18.64 -31.68 3.43
C TYR A 545 -18.88 -30.62 4.52
N CYS A 546 -18.04 -30.61 5.53
CA CYS A 546 -17.98 -29.50 6.48
C CYS A 546 -17.17 -28.34 5.88
N ARG A 547 -17.85 -27.24 5.59
CA ARG A 547 -17.30 -26.03 4.95
C ARG A 547 -16.68 -25.03 5.94
N CYS A 548 -16.32 -25.42 7.14
CA CYS A 548 -15.89 -24.47 8.17
C CYS A 548 -14.67 -24.96 8.91
N CYS A 549 -13.48 -24.67 8.39
CA CYS A 549 -12.28 -24.54 9.20
C CYS A 549 -11.49 -23.32 8.75
N VAL A 550 -12.14 -22.15 8.84
CA VAL A 550 -11.41 -20.91 9.10
C VAL A 550 -11.20 -20.92 10.60
N ILE A 551 -9.99 -21.22 11.04
CA ILE A 551 -9.62 -21.13 12.43
C ILE A 551 -9.01 -19.74 12.62
N LEU A 552 -9.81 -18.90 13.25
CA LEU A 552 -9.36 -17.63 13.81
C LEU A 552 -8.29 -17.86 14.87
#